data_b512b8cb389cdc75cebded4d17661ea7
#
_entry.id   b512b8cb389cdc75cebded4d17661ea7
#
_cell.length_a   1.000
_cell.length_b   1.000
_cell.length_c   1.000
_cell.angle_alpha   90.00
_cell.angle_beta   90.00
_cell.angle_gamma   90.00
#
_symmetry.space_group_name_H-M   'P 1'
#
loop_
_entity.id
_entity.type
_entity.pdbx_description
1 polymer ?
#
loop_
_entity_poly.entity_id
_entity_poly.type
_entity_poly.pdbx_seq_one_letter_code
_entity_poly.pdbx_strand_id
1 'polypeptide(L)'
;MSDYITSNNFKTLNNIPTSDTQDDVAISSAITSASRAIDVYCGRRFYQDGGTSAHVYKAVNRKMLFTQDISTDTGFVLKFDTGDNGTYDKTIASTDYELLPYNNIAGGIETSPFYQIKMVEDDFPI
;
A
#
# COMPACT_ATOMS: atom_id res chain seq x y z
N MET A 1 -2.45 1.84 12.36
CA MET A 1 -2.40 3.00 11.42
C MET A 1 -1.21 3.85 11.78
N SER A 2 -0.50 4.32 10.78
CA SER A 2 0.71 5.14 10.98
C SER A 2 0.40 6.61 10.80
N ASP A 3 0.97 7.43 11.66
CA ASP A 3 0.95 8.87 11.52
C ASP A 3 2.12 9.33 10.63
N TYR A 4 1.96 10.47 9.96
CA TYR A 4 2.95 10.95 8.99
C TYR A 4 4.09 11.74 9.61
N ILE A 5 3.97 12.10 10.88
CA ILE A 5 5.00 12.73 11.68
C ILE A 5 4.95 12.20 13.12
N THR A 6 6.06 12.14 13.81
CA THR A 6 6.10 11.77 15.22
C THR A 6 5.98 13.00 16.12
N SER A 7 5.54 12.81 17.37
CA SER A 7 5.48 13.88 18.35
C SER A 7 6.85 14.55 18.57
N ASN A 8 7.92 13.74 18.59
CA ASN A 8 9.27 14.27 18.75
C ASN A 8 9.71 15.12 17.55
N ASN A 9 9.40 14.69 16.33
CA ASN A 9 9.68 15.50 15.14
C ASN A 9 8.90 16.81 15.16
N PHE A 10 7.63 16.76 15.53
CA PHE A 10 6.80 17.97 15.67
C PHE A 10 7.41 18.95 16.69
N LYS A 11 7.80 18.45 17.85
CA LYS A 11 8.44 19.28 18.91
C LYS A 11 9.73 19.91 18.40
N THR A 12 10.58 19.12 17.75
CA THR A 12 11.86 19.61 17.20
C THR A 12 11.64 20.72 16.18
N LEU A 13 10.69 20.55 15.26
CA LEU A 13 10.36 21.55 14.25
C LEU A 13 9.81 22.86 14.84
N ASN A 14 9.18 22.79 16.00
CA ASN A 14 8.57 23.94 16.69
C ASN A 14 9.42 24.45 17.87
N ASN A 15 10.66 24.02 17.99
CA ASN A 15 11.57 24.40 19.07
C ASN A 15 11.03 24.10 20.48
N ILE A 16 10.28 23.02 20.62
CA ILE A 16 9.78 22.52 21.89
C ILE A 16 10.75 21.44 22.39
N PRO A 17 11.29 21.53 23.62
CA PRO A 17 12.14 20.49 24.16
C PRO A 17 11.42 19.14 24.19
N THR A 18 12.07 18.07 23.76
CA THR A 18 11.48 16.71 23.78
C THR A 18 11.24 16.22 25.22
N SER A 19 11.90 16.79 26.19
CA SER A 19 11.69 16.53 27.62
C SER A 19 10.43 17.19 28.19
N ASP A 20 9.85 18.16 27.50
CA ASP A 20 8.56 18.76 27.85
C ASP A 20 7.44 17.83 27.38
N THR A 21 6.77 17.18 28.31
CA THR A 21 5.73 16.19 28.07
C THR A 21 4.32 16.69 28.40
N GLN A 22 4.19 17.96 28.78
CA GLN A 22 2.93 18.51 29.27
C GLN A 22 1.78 18.39 28.25
N ASP A 23 2.09 18.62 26.97
CA ASP A 23 1.10 18.65 25.90
C ASP A 23 1.16 17.41 24.99
N ASP A 24 1.87 16.35 25.38
CA ASP A 24 2.10 15.19 24.52
C ASP A 24 0.82 14.51 24.03
N VAL A 25 -0.17 14.39 24.88
CA VAL A 25 -1.46 13.79 24.51
C VAL A 25 -2.18 14.64 23.45
N ALA A 26 -2.19 15.95 23.64
CA ALA A 26 -2.82 16.87 22.68
C ALA A 26 -2.05 16.87 21.35
N ILE A 27 -0.73 16.87 21.37
CA ILE A 27 0.11 16.81 20.17
C ILE A 27 -0.13 15.51 19.42
N SER A 28 -0.10 14.36 20.09
CA SER A 28 -0.35 13.06 19.46
C SER A 28 -1.74 12.97 18.84
N SER A 29 -2.75 13.45 19.54
CA SER A 29 -4.13 13.48 19.03
C SER A 29 -4.26 14.34 17.79
N ALA A 30 -3.65 15.53 17.78
CA ALA A 30 -3.65 16.44 16.64
C ALA A 30 -2.92 15.83 15.43
N ILE A 31 -1.80 15.17 15.64
CA ILE A 31 -1.02 14.50 14.58
C ILE A 31 -1.86 13.37 13.95
N THR A 32 -2.47 12.53 14.77
CA THR A 32 -3.32 11.43 14.27
C THR A 32 -4.51 11.99 13.48
N SER A 33 -5.17 13.02 13.99
CA SER A 33 -6.30 13.64 13.28
C SER A 33 -5.89 14.26 11.95
N ALA A 34 -4.76 14.96 11.92
CA ALA A 34 -4.23 15.53 10.67
C ALA A 34 -3.82 14.46 9.66
N SER A 35 -3.18 13.38 10.11
CA SER A 35 -2.80 12.24 9.27
C SER A 35 -4.02 11.58 8.62
N ARG A 36 -5.06 11.35 9.39
CA ARG A 36 -6.32 10.77 8.88
C ARG A 36 -7.07 11.73 7.96
N ALA A 37 -7.00 13.03 8.21
CA ALA A 37 -7.59 14.03 7.31
C ALA A 37 -6.91 14.02 5.94
N ILE A 38 -5.59 13.85 5.89
CA ILE A 38 -4.84 13.69 4.63
C ILE A 38 -5.29 12.44 3.89
N ASP A 39 -5.42 11.30 4.59
CA ASP A 39 -5.89 10.04 3.99
C ASP A 39 -7.29 10.21 3.35
N VAL A 40 -8.20 10.84 4.06
CA VAL A 40 -9.57 11.08 3.58
C VAL A 40 -9.58 12.03 2.38
N TYR A 41 -8.82 13.13 2.45
CA TYR A 41 -8.75 14.12 1.38
C TYR A 41 -8.18 13.52 0.08
N CYS A 42 -7.12 12.71 0.20
CA CYS A 42 -6.46 12.08 -0.94
C CYS A 42 -7.14 10.78 -1.39
N GLY A 43 -8.04 10.22 -0.59
CA GLY A 43 -8.68 8.93 -0.87
C GLY A 43 -7.71 7.74 -0.84
N ARG A 44 -6.57 7.88 -0.17
CA ARG A 44 -5.55 6.83 -0.08
C ARG A 44 -4.68 7.01 1.17
N ARG A 45 -3.95 5.95 1.53
CA ARG A 45 -2.93 5.97 2.58
C ARG A 45 -1.54 6.07 1.96
N PHE A 46 -0.62 6.75 2.64
CA PHE A 46 0.76 6.94 2.19
C PHE A 46 1.78 6.17 3.03
N TYR A 47 1.34 5.25 3.85
CA TYR A 47 2.20 4.36 4.63
C TYR A 47 2.00 2.91 4.23
N GLN A 48 3.03 2.10 4.43
CA GLN A 48 2.97 0.67 4.23
C GLN A 48 2.30 0.01 5.44
N ASP A 49 1.37 -0.92 5.19
CA ASP A 49 0.79 -1.73 6.26
C ASP A 49 1.85 -2.62 6.91
N GLY A 50 1.70 -2.89 8.20
CA GLY A 50 2.65 -3.68 8.97
C GLY A 50 2.67 -5.18 8.63
N GLY A 51 1.86 -5.63 7.68
CA GLY A 51 1.78 -7.01 7.22
C GLY A 51 1.05 -7.11 5.90
N THR A 52 0.97 -8.32 5.35
CA THR A 52 0.23 -8.59 4.13
C THR A 52 -1.27 -8.69 4.42
N SER A 53 -2.08 -8.16 3.50
CA SER A 53 -3.53 -8.30 3.50
C SER A 53 -4.02 -8.86 2.16
N ALA A 54 -5.09 -9.62 2.19
CA ALA A 54 -5.69 -10.16 0.99
C ALA A 54 -6.71 -9.17 0.41
N HIS A 55 -6.62 -8.93 -0.88
CA HIS A 55 -7.59 -8.13 -1.63
C HIS A 55 -8.15 -8.94 -2.78
N VAL A 56 -9.44 -8.82 -3.01
CA VAL A 56 -10.15 -9.56 -4.05
C VAL A 56 -10.60 -8.60 -5.13
N TYR A 57 -10.32 -8.94 -6.37
CA TYR A 57 -10.71 -8.15 -7.53
C TYR A 57 -11.41 -9.04 -8.56
N LYS A 58 -12.36 -8.46 -9.27
CA LYS A 58 -12.95 -9.09 -10.45
C LYS A 58 -12.29 -8.53 -11.70
N ALA A 59 -11.62 -9.38 -12.46
CA ALA A 59 -11.00 -8.97 -13.70
C ALA A 59 -12.06 -8.73 -14.79
N VAL A 60 -11.91 -7.63 -15.51
CA VAL A 60 -12.74 -7.28 -16.68
C VAL A 60 -11.93 -7.29 -17.97
N ASN A 61 -10.62 -7.44 -17.85
CA ASN A 61 -9.68 -7.54 -18.96
C ASN A 61 -8.78 -8.76 -18.73
N ARG A 62 -8.49 -9.51 -19.79
CA ARG A 62 -7.71 -10.76 -19.68
C ARG A 62 -6.25 -10.53 -19.34
N LYS A 63 -5.69 -9.40 -19.71
CA LYS A 63 -4.25 -9.13 -19.57
C LYS A 63 -3.90 -8.10 -18.52
N MET A 64 -4.84 -7.24 -18.13
CA MET A 64 -4.55 -6.12 -17.23
C MET A 64 -5.59 -5.99 -16.13
N LEU A 65 -5.13 -5.75 -14.92
CA LEU A 65 -5.94 -5.48 -13.74
C LEU A 65 -5.40 -4.26 -13.00
N PHE A 66 -6.25 -3.26 -12.80
CA PHE A 66 -5.94 -2.15 -11.90
C PHE A 66 -6.28 -2.54 -10.46
N THR A 67 -5.38 -2.24 -9.56
CA THR A 67 -5.49 -2.59 -8.14
C THR A 67 -5.38 -1.35 -7.26
N GLN A 68 -5.63 -1.53 -5.98
CA GLN A 68 -5.14 -0.62 -4.96
C GLN A 68 -3.62 -0.66 -4.92
N ASP A 69 -3.03 0.31 -4.24
CA ASP A 69 -1.58 0.43 -4.13
C ASP A 69 -0.95 -0.83 -3.52
N ILE A 70 0.04 -1.37 -4.21
CA ILE A 70 0.87 -2.48 -3.76
C ILE A 70 2.23 -1.89 -3.40
N SER A 71 2.62 -1.93 -2.13
CA SER A 71 3.81 -1.23 -1.65
C SER A 71 5.11 -1.88 -2.10
N THR A 72 5.13 -3.20 -2.25
CA THR A 72 6.32 -3.97 -2.63
C THR A 72 5.92 -5.25 -3.34
N ASP A 73 6.81 -5.77 -4.19
CA ASP A 73 6.67 -7.09 -4.79
C ASP A 73 7.11 -8.22 -3.84
N THR A 74 7.86 -7.88 -2.79
CA THR A 74 8.32 -8.85 -1.79
C THR A 74 7.14 -9.42 -1.01
N GLY A 75 6.97 -10.74 -1.06
CA GLY A 75 5.86 -11.43 -0.42
C GLY A 75 4.51 -11.29 -1.14
N PHE A 76 4.49 -10.69 -2.33
CA PHE A 76 3.30 -10.61 -3.15
C PHE A 76 2.94 -11.99 -3.71
N VAL A 77 1.67 -12.37 -3.61
CA VAL A 77 1.13 -13.62 -4.13
C VAL A 77 -0.13 -13.32 -4.93
N LEU A 78 -0.17 -13.80 -6.18
CA LEU A 78 -1.33 -13.71 -7.05
C LEU A 78 -2.00 -15.08 -7.16
N LYS A 79 -3.30 -15.13 -6.85
CA LYS A 79 -4.09 -16.35 -6.98
C LYS A 79 -5.35 -16.10 -7.77
N PHE A 80 -5.79 -17.10 -8.51
CA PHE A 80 -7.04 -17.09 -9.26
C PHE A 80 -8.06 -18.03 -8.63
N ASP A 81 -9.31 -17.61 -8.65
CA ASP A 81 -10.48 -18.46 -8.48
C ASP A 81 -10.99 -18.84 -9.87
N THR A 82 -10.56 -19.99 -10.37
CA THR A 82 -10.88 -20.41 -11.74
C THR A 82 -12.31 -20.92 -11.88
N GLY A 83 -12.93 -21.34 -10.77
CA GLY A 83 -14.28 -21.87 -10.74
C GLY A 83 -15.37 -20.87 -10.34
N ASP A 84 -15.00 -19.63 -10.02
CA ASP A 84 -15.90 -18.59 -9.49
C ASP A 84 -16.75 -19.12 -8.30
N ASN A 85 -16.07 -19.82 -7.40
CA ASN A 85 -16.70 -20.51 -6.27
C ASN A 85 -16.20 -20.05 -4.90
N GLY A 86 -15.37 -18.98 -4.86
CA GLY A 86 -14.77 -18.45 -3.65
C GLY A 86 -13.49 -19.18 -3.22
N THR A 87 -13.04 -20.16 -3.99
CA THR A 87 -11.80 -20.90 -3.71
C THR A 87 -10.72 -20.47 -4.69
N TYR A 88 -9.61 -19.93 -4.17
CA TYR A 88 -8.47 -19.48 -4.97
C TYR A 88 -7.52 -20.65 -5.20
N ASP A 89 -7.82 -21.44 -6.21
CA ASP A 89 -7.22 -22.76 -6.47
C ASP A 89 -5.95 -22.71 -7.32
N LYS A 90 -5.69 -21.61 -8.02
CA LYS A 90 -4.51 -21.45 -8.88
C LYS A 90 -3.59 -20.35 -8.40
N THR A 91 -2.36 -20.69 -8.01
CA THR A 91 -1.31 -19.72 -7.71
C THR A 91 -0.50 -19.43 -8.96
N ILE A 92 -0.33 -18.14 -9.27
CA ILE A 92 0.39 -17.70 -10.47
C ILE A 92 1.85 -17.46 -10.13
N ALA A 93 2.75 -18.01 -10.94
CA ALA A 93 4.18 -17.83 -10.78
C ALA A 93 4.57 -16.37 -11.06
N SER A 94 5.57 -15.88 -10.35
CA SER A 94 6.05 -14.49 -10.49
C SER A 94 6.61 -14.17 -11.88
N THR A 95 6.94 -15.18 -12.67
CA THR A 95 7.38 -15.04 -14.06
C THR A 95 6.24 -14.81 -15.05
N ASP A 96 5.00 -15.09 -14.64
CA ASP A 96 3.83 -15.06 -15.52
C ASP A 96 3.05 -13.74 -15.42
N TYR A 97 3.46 -12.83 -14.55
CA TYR A 97 2.87 -11.50 -14.42
C TYR A 97 3.94 -10.45 -14.14
N GLU A 98 3.58 -9.20 -14.38
CA GLU A 98 4.40 -8.03 -14.08
C GLU A 98 3.59 -7.03 -13.26
N LEU A 99 4.24 -6.41 -12.29
CA LEU A 99 3.68 -5.29 -11.54
C LEU A 99 4.11 -3.97 -12.17
N LEU A 100 3.19 -3.06 -12.33
CA LEU A 100 3.43 -1.76 -12.98
C LEU A 100 3.15 -0.62 -12.01
N PRO A 101 3.86 0.51 -12.12
CA PRO A 101 4.84 0.89 -13.15
C PRO A 101 6.19 0.20 -12.99
N TYR A 102 6.92 0.01 -14.10
CA TYR A 102 8.23 -0.65 -14.09
C TYR A 102 9.31 0.13 -13.32
N ASN A 103 9.27 1.44 -13.38
CA ASN A 103 10.33 2.30 -12.84
C ASN A 103 9.91 2.95 -11.52
N ASN A 104 9.38 2.14 -10.62
CA ASN A 104 8.99 2.62 -9.30
C ASN A 104 10.17 2.66 -8.30
N ILE A 105 11.37 2.22 -8.72
CA ILE A 105 12.57 2.21 -7.89
C ILE A 105 13.52 3.30 -8.38
N ALA A 106 13.88 4.23 -7.50
CA ALA A 106 14.91 5.24 -7.74
C ALA A 106 15.99 5.14 -6.66
N GLY A 107 17.25 4.99 -7.10
CA GLY A 107 18.38 4.86 -6.17
C GLY A 107 18.29 3.64 -5.24
N GLY A 108 17.65 2.55 -5.68
CA GLY A 108 17.43 1.35 -4.88
C GLY A 108 16.27 1.41 -3.89
N ILE A 109 15.48 2.50 -3.93
CA ILE A 109 14.33 2.71 -3.05
C ILE A 109 13.05 2.76 -3.89
N GLU A 110 12.02 2.04 -3.46
CA GLU A 110 10.69 2.13 -4.05
C GLU A 110 10.11 3.53 -3.81
N THR A 111 9.86 4.28 -4.88
CA THR A 111 9.42 5.67 -4.82
C THR A 111 7.92 5.84 -5.02
N SER A 112 7.27 4.83 -5.57
CA SER A 112 5.83 4.82 -5.76
C SER A 112 5.30 3.39 -5.68
N PRO A 113 4.05 3.19 -5.26
CA PRO A 113 3.44 1.86 -5.24
C PRO A 113 3.19 1.34 -6.66
N PHE A 114 3.09 0.03 -6.78
CA PHE A 114 2.48 -0.57 -7.96
C PHE A 114 0.96 -0.46 -7.86
N TYR A 115 0.28 -0.28 -8.98
CA TYR A 115 -1.19 -0.19 -9.02
C TYR A 115 -1.80 -0.97 -10.16
N GLN A 116 -1.01 -1.78 -10.85
CA GLN A 116 -1.46 -2.52 -12.01
C GLN A 116 -0.73 -3.86 -12.11
N ILE A 117 -1.48 -4.92 -12.45
CA ILE A 117 -0.94 -6.24 -12.75
C ILE A 117 -1.17 -6.50 -14.24
N LYS A 118 -0.11 -6.88 -14.94
CA LYS A 118 -0.15 -7.29 -16.34
C LYS A 118 0.24 -8.76 -16.44
N MET A 119 -0.61 -9.55 -17.11
CA MET A 119 -0.31 -10.95 -17.38
C MET A 119 0.62 -11.08 -18.58
N VAL A 120 1.65 -11.91 -18.45
CA VAL A 120 2.62 -12.19 -19.52
C VAL A 120 2.22 -13.46 -20.27
N GLU A 121 2.17 -14.58 -19.59
CA GLU A 121 1.91 -15.90 -20.19
C GLU A 121 0.45 -16.32 -20.07
N ASP A 122 -0.16 -16.10 -18.93
CA ASP A 122 -1.54 -16.52 -18.64
C ASP A 122 -2.54 -15.36 -18.84
N ASP A 123 -3.81 -15.65 -18.67
CA ASP A 123 -4.89 -14.67 -18.71
C ASP A 123 -5.63 -14.65 -17.38
N PHE A 124 -6.17 -13.47 -17.00
CA PHE A 124 -7.11 -13.40 -15.91
C PHE A 124 -8.39 -14.18 -16.26
N PRO A 125 -8.97 -14.91 -15.31
CA PRO A 125 -10.28 -15.51 -15.50
C PRO A 125 -11.35 -14.41 -15.51
N ILE A 126 -12.15 -14.39 -16.55
CA ILE A 126 -13.30 -13.46 -16.69
C ILE A 126 -14.58 -14.22 -17.07
#